data_39e3311326e46d24065aac58b6a70b81
#
_entry.id   39e3311326e46d24065aac58b6a70b81
#
_cell.length_a   1.000
_cell.length_b   1.000
_cell.length_c   1.000
_cell.angle_alpha   90.00
_cell.angle_beta   90.00
_cell.angle_gamma   90.00
#
_symmetry.space_group_name_H-M   'P 1'
#
loop_
_entity.id
_entity.type
_entity.pdbx_description
1 polymer ?
#
loop_
_entity_poly.entity_id
_entity_poly.type
_entity_poly.pdbx_seq_one_letter_code
_entity_poly.pdbx_strand_id
1 'polypeptide(L)'
;MTNTVAALKILNAGVYSTIQDRGRFGLRHLGIPWSGVICPAWQEIANALVSNPPEAAVIECFEGGLQCQAESEPLLVSVVCSDDALIKSGPENTLSSSKPNRSYILAPGECLAIVSTGSARLAVFAVAGISVNEHLGSASTYAKASLGGLGGSLLQAGDEIHVNHAKRATGEAPTPVACILPDELQYQCSTIRVVAGPQFDHFSGNGQHTFSNSDYFLSTEVDRMGARFDGPPIEHRDASAKDIVSDAIVPGSIQIPGSGLPIVLLNDAQTAGGYPKIATVATADLPLPGLQRAGSCFRFKLVSIDDAINAIGHVQQLIEHTISAFTPCVQTDLDSETLLKTNLIDGVTDGLDESASD
;
A
#
# COMPACT_ATOMS: atom_id res chain seq x y z
N MET A 1 9.12 -12.47 36.11
CA MET A 1 9.18 -11.28 35.25
C MET A 1 8.27 -11.58 34.07
N THR A 2 7.11 -10.97 34.02
CA THR A 2 6.21 -11.06 32.88
C THR A 2 6.94 -10.40 31.70
N ASN A 3 7.31 -11.19 30.68
CA ASN A 3 7.76 -10.63 29.41
C ASN A 3 6.61 -9.76 28.87
N THR A 4 6.69 -8.47 29.08
CA THR A 4 5.77 -7.52 28.43
C THR A 4 6.10 -7.58 26.94
N VAL A 5 5.19 -8.15 26.14
CA VAL A 5 5.34 -8.18 24.70
C VAL A 5 4.99 -6.77 24.23
N ALA A 6 5.89 -6.14 23.46
CA ALA A 6 5.56 -4.84 22.86
C ALA A 6 4.36 -5.00 21.95
N ALA A 7 3.43 -4.08 22.03
CA ALA A 7 2.21 -4.08 21.24
C ALA A 7 1.94 -2.72 20.62
N LEU A 8 1.44 -2.77 19.38
CA LEU A 8 0.80 -1.64 18.72
C LEU A 8 -0.70 -1.76 18.93
N LYS A 9 -1.29 -0.80 19.61
CA LYS A 9 -2.73 -0.73 19.84
C LYS A 9 -3.42 0.08 18.76
N ILE A 10 -4.53 -0.45 18.26
CA ILE A 10 -5.41 0.25 17.32
C ILE A 10 -6.38 1.12 18.13
N LEU A 11 -6.29 2.43 18.04
CA LEU A 11 -7.22 3.37 18.66
C LEU A 11 -8.42 3.65 17.75
N ASN A 12 -8.17 3.73 16.46
CA ASN A 12 -9.19 3.84 15.41
C ASN A 12 -8.70 3.07 14.17
N ALA A 13 -9.55 2.23 13.62
CA ALA A 13 -9.20 1.42 12.45
C ALA A 13 -9.55 2.10 11.12
N GLY A 14 -10.15 3.28 11.13
CA GLY A 14 -10.65 3.93 9.92
C GLY A 14 -11.82 3.18 9.28
N VAL A 15 -12.04 3.43 8.01
CA VAL A 15 -13.15 2.82 7.26
C VAL A 15 -12.89 1.36 6.95
N TYR A 16 -11.65 1.04 6.54
CA TYR A 16 -11.27 -0.31 6.15
C TYR A 16 -9.76 -0.50 6.32
N SER A 17 -9.37 -1.15 7.39
CA SER A 17 -7.97 -1.52 7.64
C SER A 17 -7.83 -3.01 7.87
N THR A 18 -6.82 -3.62 7.22
CA THR A 18 -6.56 -5.05 7.31
C THR A 18 -5.07 -5.33 7.39
N ILE A 19 -4.70 -6.44 8.02
CA ILE A 19 -3.35 -6.97 7.93
C ILE A 19 -3.20 -7.69 6.60
N GLN A 20 -2.15 -7.35 5.86
CA GLN A 20 -1.83 -7.94 4.57
C GLN A 20 -0.34 -8.24 4.47
N ASP A 21 0.02 -9.33 3.78
CA ASP A 21 1.38 -9.66 3.36
C ASP A 21 1.42 -9.82 1.83
N ARG A 22 2.32 -10.64 1.28
CA ARG A 22 2.35 -10.94 -0.16
C ARG A 22 1.16 -11.74 -0.66
N GLY A 23 0.40 -12.40 0.22
CA GLY A 23 -0.77 -13.21 -0.11
C GLY A 23 -0.54 -14.71 -0.14
N ARG A 24 -1.63 -15.49 -0.35
CA ARG A 24 -1.70 -16.95 -0.36
C ARG A 24 -1.61 -17.50 -1.75
N PHE A 25 -0.45 -17.93 -2.18
CA PHE A 25 -0.26 -18.49 -3.50
C PHE A 25 -0.49 -20.00 -3.53
N GLY A 26 -0.83 -20.53 -4.72
CA GLY A 26 -0.99 -21.97 -4.96
C GLY A 26 -2.33 -22.57 -4.55
N LEU A 27 -3.27 -21.82 -3.93
CA LEU A 27 -4.49 -22.36 -3.35
C LEU A 27 -5.77 -22.01 -4.14
N ARG A 28 -5.65 -21.31 -5.28
CA ARG A 28 -6.83 -20.88 -6.06
C ARG A 28 -7.67 -22.04 -6.58
N HIS A 29 -7.07 -23.21 -6.86
CA HIS A 29 -7.77 -24.41 -7.24
C HIS A 29 -8.69 -24.98 -6.15
N LEU A 30 -8.50 -24.56 -4.88
CA LEU A 30 -9.36 -24.86 -3.74
C LEU A 30 -10.41 -23.78 -3.48
N GLY A 31 -10.51 -22.75 -4.33
CA GLY A 31 -11.43 -21.63 -4.15
C GLY A 31 -10.91 -20.53 -3.23
N ILE A 32 -9.63 -20.56 -2.83
CA ILE A 32 -9.02 -19.59 -1.92
C ILE A 32 -8.31 -18.50 -2.72
N PRO A 33 -8.71 -17.21 -2.59
CA PRO A 33 -8.05 -16.10 -3.28
C PRO A 33 -6.62 -15.85 -2.75
N TRP A 34 -5.83 -15.11 -3.51
CA TRP A 34 -4.49 -14.73 -3.06
C TRP A 34 -4.53 -13.81 -1.85
N SER A 35 -5.49 -12.88 -1.81
CA SER A 35 -5.45 -11.73 -0.91
C SER A 35 -4.11 -10.98 -1.03
N GLY A 36 -3.53 -10.50 0.05
CA GLY A 36 -2.28 -9.76 0.00
C GLY A 36 -2.48 -8.27 -0.31
N VAL A 37 -1.40 -7.53 -0.17
CA VAL A 37 -1.42 -6.07 -0.40
C VAL A 37 -1.81 -5.73 -1.84
N ILE A 38 -2.54 -4.65 -2.01
CA ILE A 38 -2.86 -4.10 -3.34
C ILE A 38 -1.61 -3.56 -4.03
N CYS A 39 -0.70 -2.94 -3.25
CA CYS A 39 0.53 -2.35 -3.78
C CYS A 39 1.78 -3.00 -3.15
N PRO A 40 2.34 -4.06 -3.77
CA PRO A 40 3.56 -4.72 -3.28
C PRO A 40 4.77 -3.79 -3.18
N ALA A 41 4.92 -2.82 -4.09
CA ALA A 41 6.01 -1.85 -4.04
C ALA A 41 5.96 -0.99 -2.76
N TRP A 42 4.79 -0.53 -2.36
CA TRP A 42 4.64 0.22 -1.11
C TRP A 42 4.87 -0.64 0.12
N GLN A 43 4.50 -1.93 0.08
CA GLN A 43 4.82 -2.88 1.15
C GLN A 43 6.33 -3.04 1.33
N GLU A 44 7.07 -3.28 0.24
CA GLU A 44 8.52 -3.44 0.30
C GLU A 44 9.21 -2.20 0.86
N ILE A 45 8.85 -1.02 0.37
CA ILE A 45 9.40 0.25 0.83
C ILE A 45 9.05 0.50 2.30
N ALA A 46 7.78 0.28 2.71
CA ALA A 46 7.34 0.46 4.09
C ALA A 46 8.10 -0.48 5.05
N ASN A 47 8.28 -1.73 4.67
CA ASN A 47 9.05 -2.70 5.43
C ASN A 47 10.54 -2.34 5.50
N ALA A 48 11.14 -1.87 4.40
CA ALA A 48 12.52 -1.43 4.37
C ALA A 48 12.77 -0.23 5.30
N LEU A 49 11.82 0.73 5.36
CA LEU A 49 11.89 1.90 6.27
C LEU A 49 11.93 1.52 7.76
N VAL A 50 11.51 0.32 8.12
CA VAL A 50 11.54 -0.21 9.50
C VAL A 50 12.44 -1.44 9.64
N SER A 51 13.26 -1.76 8.63
CA SER A 51 14.18 -2.89 8.60
C SER A 51 13.51 -4.25 8.77
N ASN A 52 12.29 -4.40 8.31
CA ASN A 52 11.61 -5.69 8.17
C ASN A 52 12.03 -6.41 6.87
N PRO A 53 11.86 -7.75 6.77
CA PRO A 53 11.86 -8.44 5.48
C PRO A 53 10.82 -7.84 4.52
N PRO A 54 11.10 -7.78 3.21
CA PRO A 54 10.22 -7.12 2.24
C PRO A 54 8.80 -7.70 2.18
N GLU A 55 8.65 -9.01 2.49
CA GLU A 55 7.37 -9.72 2.52
C GLU A 55 6.63 -9.66 3.86
N ALA A 56 7.21 -9.03 4.88
CA ALA A 56 6.58 -8.95 6.20
C ALA A 56 5.19 -8.32 6.12
N ALA A 57 4.32 -8.77 7.03
CA ALA A 57 2.96 -8.24 7.12
C ALA A 57 2.95 -6.73 7.41
N VAL A 58 1.98 -6.04 6.86
CA VAL A 58 1.71 -4.62 7.02
C VAL A 58 0.23 -4.39 7.31
N ILE A 59 -0.13 -3.21 7.76
CA ILE A 59 -1.53 -2.76 7.78
C ILE A 59 -1.79 -1.99 6.49
N GLU A 60 -2.77 -2.44 5.71
CA GLU A 60 -3.30 -1.71 4.57
C GLU A 60 -4.55 -0.94 5.02
N CYS A 61 -4.52 0.39 4.91
CA CYS A 61 -5.58 1.29 5.34
C CYS A 61 -6.18 2.02 4.15
N PHE A 62 -7.48 1.78 3.88
CA PHE A 62 -8.22 2.50 2.83
C PHE A 62 -8.87 3.76 3.38
N GLU A 63 -8.83 4.84 2.60
CA GLU A 63 -9.46 6.15 2.81
C GLU A 63 -8.96 6.91 4.06
N GLY A 64 -8.05 6.33 4.85
CA GLY A 64 -7.52 6.90 6.08
C GLY A 64 -8.36 6.62 7.32
N GLY A 65 -8.15 7.40 8.38
CA GLY A 65 -8.80 7.26 9.68
C GLY A 65 -8.10 6.25 10.61
N LEU A 66 -7.03 5.57 10.18
CA LEU A 66 -6.26 4.67 11.04
C LEU A 66 -5.48 5.50 12.08
N GLN A 67 -5.61 5.16 13.36
CA GLN A 67 -4.81 5.70 14.45
C GLN A 67 -4.29 4.55 15.32
N CYS A 68 -2.98 4.51 15.51
CA CYS A 68 -2.28 3.49 16.29
C CYS A 68 -1.47 4.15 17.42
N GLN A 69 -1.26 3.42 18.52
CA GLN A 69 -0.49 3.84 19.69
C GLN A 69 0.55 2.80 20.06
N ALA A 70 1.76 3.23 20.41
CA ALA A 70 2.73 2.39 21.09
C ALA A 70 2.33 2.24 22.57
N GLU A 71 2.14 0.99 23.05
CA GLU A 71 1.65 0.80 24.43
C GLU A 71 2.75 0.89 25.49
N SER A 72 3.67 -0.05 25.48
CA SER A 72 4.60 -0.26 26.60
C SER A 72 6.06 0.00 26.28
N GLU A 73 6.44 -0.07 25.02
CA GLU A 73 7.82 0.09 24.55
C GLU A 73 7.85 0.97 23.29
N PRO A 74 8.99 1.64 22.99
CA PRO A 74 9.13 2.41 21.77
C PRO A 74 9.01 1.52 20.53
N LEU A 75 8.19 1.93 19.58
CA LEU A 75 7.98 1.24 18.31
C LEU A 75 8.55 2.06 17.15
N LEU A 76 9.29 1.39 16.26
CA LEU A 76 9.63 1.93 14.94
C LEU A 76 8.52 1.55 13.98
N VAL A 77 7.89 2.55 13.36
CA VAL A 77 6.78 2.38 12.42
C VAL A 77 7.06 3.18 11.16
N SER A 78 6.40 2.85 10.06
CA SER A 78 6.47 3.63 8.81
C SER A 78 5.13 3.76 8.14
N VAL A 79 4.98 4.81 7.32
CA VAL A 79 3.82 5.01 6.44
C VAL A 79 4.32 5.29 5.03
N VAL A 80 3.79 4.54 4.06
CA VAL A 80 3.98 4.78 2.63
C VAL A 80 2.61 5.02 1.98
N CYS A 81 2.46 6.15 1.32
CA CYS A 81 1.25 6.57 0.62
C CYS A 81 1.56 7.72 -0.35
N SER A 82 0.54 8.34 -0.95
CA SER A 82 0.76 9.52 -1.78
C SER A 82 1.34 10.70 -0.97
N ASP A 83 2.12 11.55 -1.62
CA ASP A 83 2.85 12.66 -0.99
C ASP A 83 1.93 13.72 -0.36
N ASP A 84 0.70 13.85 -0.83
CA ASP A 84 -0.33 14.76 -0.34
C ASP A 84 -1.18 14.16 0.82
N ALA A 85 -0.81 12.99 1.33
CA ALA A 85 -1.46 12.38 2.48
C ALA A 85 -1.28 13.21 3.75
N LEU A 86 -2.30 13.20 4.61
CA LEU A 86 -2.26 13.89 5.89
C LEU A 86 -1.96 12.90 7.01
N ILE A 87 -0.73 12.97 7.52
CA ILE A 87 -0.24 12.16 8.65
C ILE A 87 -0.09 13.05 9.87
N LYS A 88 -0.38 12.51 11.05
CA LYS A 88 -0.12 13.17 12.34
C LYS A 88 0.58 12.20 13.28
N SER A 89 1.46 12.71 14.13
CA SER A 89 2.15 11.91 15.16
C SER A 89 2.38 12.71 16.45
N GLY A 90 2.62 12.02 17.55
CA GLY A 90 2.88 12.60 18.86
C GLY A 90 1.96 12.07 19.95
N PRO A 91 1.92 12.71 21.14
CA PRO A 91 1.00 12.33 22.21
C PRO A 91 -0.47 12.39 21.76
N GLU A 92 -1.29 11.45 22.21
CA GLU A 92 -2.67 11.25 21.72
C GLU A 92 -3.51 12.55 21.69
N ASN A 93 -3.35 13.39 22.70
CA ASN A 93 -4.12 14.63 22.82
C ASN A 93 -3.52 15.83 22.07
N THR A 94 -2.32 15.69 21.51
CA THR A 94 -1.55 16.79 20.89
C THR A 94 -0.82 16.33 19.61
N LEU A 95 -1.54 15.62 18.72
CA LEU A 95 -0.97 15.17 17.46
C LEU A 95 -0.60 16.35 16.56
N SER A 96 0.66 16.40 16.14
CA SER A 96 1.19 17.39 15.20
C SER A 96 1.27 16.84 13.77
N SER A 97 1.30 17.75 12.80
CA SER A 97 1.41 17.37 11.38
C SER A 97 2.75 16.70 11.10
N SER A 98 2.71 15.63 10.34
CA SER A 98 3.86 14.82 9.94
C SER A 98 3.80 14.52 8.44
N LYS A 99 4.91 14.06 7.86
CA LYS A 99 4.99 13.76 6.41
C LYS A 99 4.83 12.26 6.15
N PRO A 100 4.27 11.84 5.02
CA PRO A 100 4.31 10.45 4.57
C PRO A 100 5.72 10.00 4.16
N ASN A 101 5.84 8.77 3.72
CA ASN A 101 7.01 8.16 3.09
C ASN A 101 8.25 8.20 3.99
N ARG A 102 8.07 7.84 5.27
CA ARG A 102 9.13 7.77 6.28
C ARG A 102 8.81 6.86 7.43
N SER A 103 9.84 6.58 8.24
CA SER A 103 9.66 5.95 9.53
C SER A 103 9.59 6.95 10.69
N TYR A 104 9.03 6.49 11.82
CA TYR A 104 8.84 7.22 13.07
C TYR A 104 9.20 6.33 14.24
N ILE A 105 9.74 6.91 15.31
CA ILE A 105 9.81 6.26 16.61
C ILE A 105 8.65 6.81 17.43
N LEU A 106 7.76 5.93 17.85
CA LEU A 106 6.68 6.24 18.77
C LEU A 106 7.12 5.83 20.17
N ALA A 107 7.27 6.78 21.08
CA ALA A 107 7.47 6.48 22.50
C ALA A 107 6.19 5.86 23.10
N PRO A 108 6.26 5.16 24.24
CA PRO A 108 5.07 4.65 24.93
C PRO A 108 4.03 5.74 25.14
N GLY A 109 2.78 5.50 24.72
CA GLY A 109 1.68 6.44 24.74
C GLY A 109 1.61 7.38 23.53
N GLU A 110 2.62 7.43 22.68
CA GLU A 110 2.55 8.21 21.45
C GLU A 110 1.79 7.48 20.34
N CYS A 111 1.16 8.27 19.49
CA CYS A 111 0.31 7.81 18.41
C CYS A 111 0.86 8.24 17.05
N LEU A 112 0.48 7.45 16.03
CA LEU A 112 0.52 7.85 14.63
C LEU A 112 -0.88 7.72 14.05
N ALA A 113 -1.33 8.74 13.33
CA ALA A 113 -2.63 8.77 12.66
C ALA A 113 -2.48 9.05 11.18
N ILE A 114 -3.08 8.22 10.34
CA ILE A 114 -3.30 8.44 8.91
C ILE A 114 -4.67 9.09 8.78
N VAL A 115 -4.72 10.42 8.78
CA VAL A 115 -5.98 11.17 8.73
C VAL A 115 -6.62 11.10 7.35
N SER A 116 -5.78 11.20 6.31
CA SER A 116 -6.17 11.05 4.91
C SER A 116 -5.05 10.41 4.11
N THR A 117 -5.41 9.60 3.14
CA THR A 117 -4.47 8.96 2.20
C THR A 117 -4.13 9.85 0.99
N GLY A 118 -4.62 11.08 0.94
CA GLY A 118 -4.35 12.04 -0.13
C GLY A 118 -5.02 11.65 -1.46
N SER A 119 -4.29 11.77 -2.55
CA SER A 119 -4.76 11.40 -3.90
C SER A 119 -4.93 9.89 -4.09
N ALA A 120 -4.19 9.07 -3.36
CA ALA A 120 -4.40 7.63 -3.34
C ALA A 120 -5.56 7.22 -2.41
N ARG A 121 -6.14 6.03 -2.64
CA ARG A 121 -7.20 5.47 -1.78
C ARG A 121 -6.67 4.74 -0.57
N LEU A 122 -5.43 4.28 -0.59
CA LEU A 122 -4.86 3.51 0.51
C LEU A 122 -3.51 4.03 0.96
N ALA A 123 -3.13 3.64 2.16
CA ALA A 123 -1.80 3.77 2.72
C ALA A 123 -1.34 2.42 3.26
N VAL A 124 -0.04 2.20 3.24
CA VAL A 124 0.61 1.04 3.84
C VAL A 124 1.34 1.48 5.11
N PHE A 125 1.03 0.84 6.22
CA PHE A 125 1.63 1.09 7.52
C PHE A 125 2.40 -0.16 7.97
N ALA A 126 3.71 -0.04 8.19
CA ALA A 126 4.54 -1.11 8.69
C ALA A 126 5.01 -0.86 10.14
N VAL A 127 5.23 -1.95 10.87
CA VAL A 127 5.78 -1.93 12.24
C VAL A 127 6.99 -2.84 12.29
N ALA A 128 8.10 -2.36 12.85
CA ALA A 128 9.31 -3.17 13.01
C ALA A 128 9.04 -4.41 13.87
N GLY A 129 9.32 -5.60 13.32
CA GLY A 129 9.15 -6.86 14.04
C GLY A 129 7.69 -7.30 14.22
N ILE A 130 6.76 -6.81 13.41
CA ILE A 130 5.37 -7.25 13.42
C ILE A 130 5.27 -8.78 13.46
N SER A 131 4.40 -9.30 14.34
CA SER A 131 4.21 -10.73 14.54
C SER A 131 2.72 -11.07 14.45
N VAL A 132 2.32 -11.69 13.35
CA VAL A 132 0.97 -12.13 13.07
C VAL A 132 0.99 -13.59 12.68
N ASN A 133 0.00 -14.36 13.11
CA ASN A 133 -0.11 -15.77 12.76
C ASN A 133 -0.46 -15.94 11.29
N GLU A 134 0.27 -16.82 10.63
CA GLU A 134 -0.03 -17.21 9.26
C GLU A 134 -1.11 -18.28 9.20
N HIS A 135 -2.00 -18.18 8.24
CA HIS A 135 -3.02 -19.17 7.90
C HIS A 135 -2.85 -19.55 6.43
N LEU A 136 -2.59 -20.84 6.19
CA LEU A 136 -2.32 -21.35 4.85
C LEU A 136 -1.12 -20.62 4.18
N GLY A 137 -0.07 -20.35 4.95
CA GLY A 137 1.17 -19.74 4.47
C GLY A 137 1.11 -18.23 4.21
N SER A 138 0.14 -17.51 4.81
CA SER A 138 0.03 -16.05 4.69
C SER A 138 -0.69 -15.46 5.90
N ALA A 139 -0.25 -14.26 6.30
CA ALA A 139 -0.91 -13.43 7.31
C ALA A 139 -2.05 -12.58 6.74
N SER A 140 -2.24 -12.56 5.41
CA SER A 140 -3.25 -11.71 4.77
C SER A 140 -4.67 -12.01 5.21
N THR A 141 -5.42 -10.95 5.50
CA THR A 141 -6.84 -11.01 5.81
C THR A 141 -7.66 -11.23 4.54
N TYR A 142 -8.51 -12.26 4.56
CA TYR A 142 -9.63 -12.42 3.63
C TYR A 142 -10.93 -12.39 4.43
N ALA A 143 -11.47 -11.22 4.62
CA ALA A 143 -12.59 -10.98 5.55
C ALA A 143 -13.86 -11.77 5.20
N LYS A 144 -14.14 -12.02 3.91
CA LYS A 144 -15.33 -12.77 3.47
C LYS A 144 -15.37 -14.22 3.97
N ALA A 145 -14.20 -14.81 4.24
CA ALA A 145 -14.09 -16.17 4.77
C ALA A 145 -13.51 -16.22 6.19
N SER A 146 -13.38 -15.06 6.86
CA SER A 146 -12.76 -14.94 8.19
C SER A 146 -11.39 -15.64 8.28
N LEU A 147 -10.53 -15.40 7.27
CA LEU A 147 -9.25 -16.06 7.13
C LEU A 147 -8.09 -15.06 7.26
N GLY A 148 -7.06 -15.44 8.01
CA GLY A 148 -5.83 -14.65 8.19
C GLY A 148 -6.00 -13.42 9.07
N GLY A 149 -5.03 -12.52 9.01
CA GLY A 149 -5.03 -11.28 9.80
C GLY A 149 -5.19 -11.49 11.30
N LEU A 150 -5.82 -10.54 11.95
CA LEU A 150 -6.21 -10.62 13.35
C LEU A 150 -7.65 -11.15 13.43
N GLY A 151 -7.81 -12.44 13.72
CA GLY A 151 -9.13 -13.07 13.82
C GLY A 151 -9.92 -13.16 12.50
N GLY A 152 -9.28 -12.99 11.35
CA GLY A 152 -9.93 -13.09 10.04
C GLY A 152 -10.84 -11.92 9.66
N SER A 153 -10.76 -10.79 10.37
CA SER A 153 -11.64 -9.64 10.22
C SER A 153 -10.87 -8.35 9.91
N LEU A 154 -11.61 -7.28 9.62
CA LEU A 154 -11.07 -5.93 9.63
C LEU A 154 -10.55 -5.61 11.03
N LEU A 155 -9.51 -4.78 11.11
CA LEU A 155 -9.05 -4.23 12.38
C LEU A 155 -10.14 -3.38 13.02
N GLN A 156 -10.15 -3.39 14.37
CA GLN A 156 -11.10 -2.65 15.18
C GLN A 156 -10.37 -1.86 16.27
N ALA A 157 -11.02 -0.82 16.78
CA ALA A 157 -10.51 -0.12 17.95
C ALA A 157 -10.40 -1.09 19.14
N GLY A 158 -9.26 -1.06 19.82
CA GLY A 158 -8.90 -1.98 20.91
C GLY A 158 -8.09 -3.19 20.50
N ASP A 159 -7.92 -3.47 19.20
CA ASP A 159 -7.05 -4.54 18.73
C ASP A 159 -5.58 -4.25 19.09
N GLU A 160 -4.86 -5.31 19.44
CA GLU A 160 -3.43 -5.26 19.77
C GLU A 160 -2.65 -6.13 18.79
N ILE A 161 -1.64 -5.55 18.17
CA ILE A 161 -0.74 -6.23 17.24
C ILE A 161 0.59 -6.42 17.96
N HIS A 162 0.97 -7.66 18.18
CA HIS A 162 2.21 -8.00 18.87
C HIS A 162 3.44 -7.73 17.99
N VAL A 163 4.51 -7.27 18.65
CA VAL A 163 5.79 -6.95 18.04
C VAL A 163 6.88 -7.79 18.70
N ASN A 164 7.70 -8.47 17.89
CA ASN A 164 8.81 -9.28 18.36
C ASN A 164 10.13 -8.53 18.14
N HIS A 165 10.69 -7.96 19.20
CA HIS A 165 11.96 -7.20 19.14
C HIS A 165 13.18 -8.07 18.78
N ALA A 166 13.14 -9.38 19.01
CA ALA A 166 14.23 -10.28 18.65
C ALA A 166 14.44 -10.41 17.12
N LYS A 167 13.47 -9.97 16.32
CA LYS A 167 13.57 -9.90 14.85
C LYS A 167 14.22 -8.60 14.34
N ARG A 168 14.63 -7.68 15.22
CA ARG A 168 15.41 -6.49 14.84
C ARG A 168 16.83 -6.89 14.47
N ALA A 169 17.27 -6.51 13.28
CA ALA A 169 18.54 -6.94 12.71
C ALA A 169 19.79 -6.31 13.36
N THR A 170 19.66 -5.24 14.17
CA THR A 170 20.83 -4.55 14.78
C THR A 170 20.51 -4.08 16.19
N GLY A 171 21.49 -4.21 17.10
CA GLY A 171 21.40 -3.78 18.50
C GLY A 171 21.48 -2.26 18.73
N GLU A 172 21.52 -1.44 17.66
CA GLU A 172 21.56 0.01 17.75
C GLU A 172 20.14 0.61 17.74
N ALA A 173 19.99 1.75 18.42
CA ALA A 173 18.73 2.49 18.38
C ALA A 173 18.43 2.91 16.93
N PRO A 174 17.24 2.58 16.39
CA PRO A 174 16.94 2.87 15.00
C PRO A 174 16.87 4.38 14.78
N THR A 175 17.53 4.84 13.73
CA THR A 175 17.37 6.21 13.25
C THR A 175 16.21 6.25 12.25
N PRO A 176 15.19 7.09 12.44
CA PRO A 176 14.13 7.26 11.44
C PRO A 176 14.71 7.71 10.10
N VAL A 177 14.19 7.14 9.02
CA VAL A 177 14.58 7.47 7.65
C VAL A 177 13.37 7.84 6.80
N ALA A 178 13.61 8.59 5.74
CA ALA A 178 12.59 8.98 4.76
C ALA A 178 13.02 8.60 3.34
N CYS A 179 12.05 8.47 2.45
CA CYS A 179 12.27 8.32 1.03
C CYS A 179 11.43 9.33 0.24
N ILE A 180 11.78 9.48 -1.03
CA ILE A 180 10.98 10.15 -2.05
C ILE A 180 10.51 9.05 -3.00
N LEU A 181 9.20 8.90 -3.15
CA LEU A 181 8.65 7.97 -4.12
C LEU A 181 8.80 8.55 -5.53
N PRO A 182 9.40 7.83 -6.50
CA PRO A 182 9.35 8.22 -7.90
C PRO A 182 7.90 8.32 -8.40
N ASP A 183 7.66 9.15 -9.42
CA ASP A 183 6.33 9.36 -10.00
C ASP A 183 5.66 8.06 -10.42
N GLU A 184 6.41 7.12 -10.97
CA GLU A 184 5.92 5.80 -11.38
C GLU A 184 5.40 4.98 -10.19
N LEU A 185 5.99 5.12 -9.00
CA LEU A 185 5.55 4.46 -7.77
C LEU A 185 4.49 5.25 -7.00
N GLN A 186 4.14 6.46 -7.45
CA GLN A 186 2.93 7.18 -7.00
C GLN A 186 1.66 6.61 -7.63
N TYR A 187 1.80 5.81 -8.70
CA TYR A 187 0.67 5.18 -9.43
C TYR A 187 -0.41 6.18 -9.88
N GLN A 188 -0.02 7.36 -10.35
CA GLN A 188 -0.95 8.38 -10.87
C GLN A 188 -1.11 8.33 -12.39
N CYS A 189 -0.63 7.26 -13.04
CA CYS A 189 -0.74 7.07 -14.47
C CYS A 189 -2.18 6.74 -14.89
N SER A 190 -2.61 7.28 -16.03
CA SER A 190 -3.93 7.01 -16.63
C SER A 190 -3.93 5.84 -17.64
N THR A 191 -2.80 5.19 -17.85
CA THR A 191 -2.68 4.06 -18.78
C THR A 191 -2.43 2.76 -18.03
N ILE A 192 -3.27 1.75 -18.26
CA ILE A 192 -3.12 0.40 -17.74
C ILE A 192 -2.64 -0.50 -18.89
N ARG A 193 -1.43 -1.05 -18.77
CA ARG A 193 -0.91 -2.04 -19.72
C ARG A 193 -1.61 -3.37 -19.49
N VAL A 194 -2.04 -4.00 -20.59
CA VAL A 194 -2.77 -5.26 -20.56
C VAL A 194 -2.27 -6.21 -21.63
N VAL A 195 -2.29 -7.51 -21.34
CA VAL A 195 -2.04 -8.58 -22.30
C VAL A 195 -3.38 -9.15 -22.75
N ALA A 196 -3.54 -9.46 -24.03
CA ALA A 196 -4.78 -10.04 -24.56
C ALA A 196 -5.18 -11.30 -23.78
N GLY A 197 -6.44 -11.38 -23.41
CA GLY A 197 -6.98 -12.46 -22.60
C GLY A 197 -7.36 -13.71 -23.41
N PRO A 198 -7.67 -14.81 -22.74
CA PRO A 198 -7.98 -16.07 -23.40
C PRO A 198 -9.28 -16.05 -24.22
N GLN A 199 -10.18 -15.12 -23.96
CA GLN A 199 -11.43 -14.93 -24.71
C GLN A 199 -11.45 -13.61 -25.49
N PHE A 200 -10.29 -13.11 -25.93
CA PHE A 200 -10.20 -11.89 -26.73
C PHE A 200 -11.02 -11.98 -28.02
N ASP A 201 -11.15 -13.16 -28.60
CA ASP A 201 -11.93 -13.47 -29.81
C ASP A 201 -13.45 -13.53 -29.56
N HIS A 202 -13.92 -13.48 -28.32
CA HIS A 202 -15.33 -13.34 -27.97
C HIS A 202 -15.88 -11.92 -28.24
N PHE A 203 -15.01 -10.97 -28.52
CA PHE A 203 -15.39 -9.58 -28.80
C PHE A 203 -15.31 -9.28 -30.28
N SER A 204 -16.24 -8.45 -30.79
CA SER A 204 -16.20 -8.00 -32.18
C SER A 204 -14.95 -7.14 -32.43
N GLY A 205 -14.57 -6.97 -33.72
CA GLY A 205 -13.47 -6.06 -34.05
C GLY A 205 -13.73 -4.62 -33.55
N ASN A 206 -14.99 -4.16 -33.55
CA ASN A 206 -15.37 -2.89 -32.97
C ASN A 206 -15.22 -2.89 -31.44
N GLY A 207 -15.62 -3.98 -30.76
CA GLY A 207 -15.45 -4.13 -29.32
C GLY A 207 -13.97 -4.09 -28.88
N GLN A 208 -13.10 -4.82 -29.61
CA GLN A 208 -11.65 -4.81 -29.37
C GLN A 208 -11.04 -3.42 -29.61
N HIS A 209 -11.49 -2.70 -30.64
CA HIS A 209 -11.08 -1.33 -30.92
C HIS A 209 -11.57 -0.38 -29.82
N THR A 210 -12.84 -0.46 -29.40
CA THR A 210 -13.41 0.34 -28.32
C THR A 210 -12.64 0.13 -27.01
N PHE A 211 -12.33 -1.12 -26.65
CA PHE A 211 -11.55 -1.44 -25.45
C PHE A 211 -10.19 -0.73 -25.42
N SER A 212 -9.48 -0.70 -26.54
CA SER A 212 -8.09 -0.18 -26.59
C SER A 212 -7.99 1.32 -26.86
N ASN A 213 -9.07 1.97 -27.33
CA ASN A 213 -9.01 3.36 -27.82
C ASN A 213 -9.97 4.32 -27.08
N SER A 214 -10.67 3.84 -26.05
CA SER A 214 -11.61 4.67 -25.29
C SER A 214 -11.09 4.97 -23.89
N ASP A 215 -11.61 6.04 -23.31
CA ASP A 215 -11.43 6.38 -21.91
C ASP A 215 -12.49 5.65 -21.07
N TYR A 216 -12.04 5.08 -19.96
CA TYR A 216 -12.83 4.41 -18.94
C TYR A 216 -12.64 5.08 -17.60
N PHE A 217 -13.72 5.27 -16.85
CA PHE A 217 -13.70 5.95 -15.57
C PHE A 217 -13.92 4.94 -14.44
N LEU A 218 -13.06 4.97 -13.44
CA LEU A 218 -13.21 4.12 -12.26
C LEU A 218 -14.50 4.49 -11.54
N SER A 219 -15.40 3.52 -11.38
CA SER A 219 -16.68 3.74 -10.69
C SER A 219 -16.49 3.77 -9.16
N THR A 220 -17.56 4.09 -8.42
CA THR A 220 -17.58 3.98 -6.96
C THR A 220 -17.62 2.52 -6.48
N GLU A 221 -17.94 1.57 -7.36
CA GLU A 221 -17.96 0.15 -7.07
C GLU A 221 -16.55 -0.46 -7.19
N VAL A 222 -15.69 -0.14 -6.23
CA VAL A 222 -14.34 -0.64 -6.17
C VAL A 222 -14.01 -1.09 -4.75
N ASP A 223 -13.60 -2.35 -4.62
CA ASP A 223 -13.15 -2.98 -3.38
C ASP A 223 -11.93 -3.89 -3.66
N ARG A 224 -11.51 -4.67 -2.66
CA ARG A 224 -10.40 -5.61 -2.84
C ARG A 224 -10.71 -6.80 -3.77
N MET A 225 -11.97 -7.00 -4.14
CA MET A 225 -12.37 -8.04 -5.11
C MET A 225 -12.24 -7.59 -6.55
N GLY A 226 -12.52 -6.30 -6.83
CA GLY A 226 -12.47 -5.79 -8.18
C GLY A 226 -12.84 -4.31 -8.29
N ALA A 227 -12.48 -3.77 -9.42
CA ALA A 227 -12.72 -2.39 -9.82
C ALA A 227 -13.62 -2.37 -11.06
N ARG A 228 -14.78 -1.72 -10.97
CA ARG A 228 -15.68 -1.52 -12.11
C ARG A 228 -15.38 -0.21 -12.80
N PHE A 229 -15.55 -0.22 -14.10
CA PHE A 229 -15.30 0.96 -14.92
C PHE A 229 -16.55 1.35 -15.72
N ASP A 230 -16.80 2.64 -15.79
CA ASP A 230 -17.80 3.26 -16.65
C ASP A 230 -17.15 3.74 -17.94
N GLY A 231 -17.86 3.66 -19.06
CA GLY A 231 -17.35 4.08 -20.36
C GLY A 231 -18.16 3.54 -21.52
N PRO A 232 -17.64 3.61 -22.75
CA PRO A 232 -18.31 3.01 -23.91
C PRO A 232 -18.39 1.49 -23.77
N PRO A 233 -19.55 0.87 -24.03
CA PRO A 233 -19.71 -0.57 -23.91
C PRO A 233 -18.90 -1.30 -24.97
N ILE A 234 -18.21 -2.36 -24.53
CA ILE A 234 -17.40 -3.25 -25.37
C ILE A 234 -18.31 -4.30 -25.97
N GLU A 235 -18.38 -4.30 -27.29
CA GLU A 235 -19.30 -5.17 -28.03
C GLU A 235 -18.75 -6.62 -28.07
N HIS A 236 -19.59 -7.58 -27.64
CA HIS A 236 -19.33 -8.99 -27.85
C HIS A 236 -19.56 -9.36 -29.32
N ARG A 237 -18.86 -10.39 -29.83
CA ARG A 237 -18.98 -10.84 -31.21
C ARG A 237 -20.42 -11.24 -31.59
N ASP A 238 -21.11 -11.89 -30.66
CA ASP A 238 -22.51 -12.31 -30.77
C ASP A 238 -23.13 -12.56 -29.39
N ALA A 239 -24.42 -12.90 -29.35
CA ALA A 239 -25.13 -13.12 -28.09
C ALA A 239 -24.60 -14.30 -27.28
N SER A 240 -24.03 -15.33 -27.93
CA SER A 240 -23.48 -16.53 -27.27
C SER A 240 -22.11 -16.26 -26.65
N ALA A 241 -21.43 -15.20 -27.07
CA ALA A 241 -20.12 -14.82 -26.57
C ALA A 241 -20.15 -14.00 -25.26
N LYS A 242 -21.36 -13.66 -24.76
CA LYS A 242 -21.52 -12.83 -23.52
C LYS A 242 -21.21 -13.60 -22.23
N ASP A 243 -21.37 -14.91 -22.28
CA ASP A 243 -21.13 -15.79 -21.15
C ASP A 243 -20.26 -16.96 -21.58
N ILE A 244 -19.48 -17.50 -20.65
CA ILE A 244 -18.65 -18.71 -20.87
C ILE A 244 -18.96 -19.72 -19.78
N VAL A 245 -18.62 -20.98 -20.01
CA VAL A 245 -18.54 -21.96 -18.92
C VAL A 245 -17.53 -21.42 -17.91
N SER A 246 -17.87 -21.48 -16.61
CA SER A 246 -16.98 -20.95 -15.56
C SER A 246 -15.56 -21.43 -15.73
N ASP A 247 -14.65 -20.50 -15.82
CA ASP A 247 -13.23 -20.71 -16.08
C ASP A 247 -12.38 -20.04 -15.00
N ALA A 248 -11.12 -20.44 -14.88
CA ALA A 248 -10.18 -19.90 -13.91
C ALA A 248 -10.00 -18.38 -14.10
N ILE A 249 -9.92 -17.67 -12.97
CA ILE A 249 -9.66 -16.23 -12.90
C ILE A 249 -8.39 -16.00 -12.11
N VAL A 250 -7.65 -14.96 -12.44
CA VAL A 250 -6.52 -14.45 -11.66
C VAL A 250 -6.71 -12.96 -11.40
N PRO A 251 -6.12 -12.37 -10.35
CA PRO A 251 -6.04 -10.92 -10.20
C PRO A 251 -5.45 -10.28 -11.48
N GLY A 252 -6.03 -9.17 -11.88
CA GLY A 252 -5.72 -8.53 -13.16
C GLY A 252 -6.60 -8.99 -14.33
N SER A 253 -7.34 -10.10 -14.24
CA SER A 253 -8.31 -10.48 -15.28
C SER A 253 -9.33 -9.38 -15.48
N ILE A 254 -9.58 -8.97 -16.74
CA ILE A 254 -10.59 -7.98 -17.12
C ILE A 254 -11.78 -8.71 -17.70
N GLN A 255 -12.83 -8.81 -16.93
CA GLN A 255 -14.10 -9.43 -17.33
C GLN A 255 -15.02 -8.40 -17.96
N ILE A 256 -15.71 -8.80 -19.04
CA ILE A 256 -16.73 -7.99 -19.70
C ILE A 256 -18.08 -8.74 -19.59
N PRO A 257 -18.94 -8.39 -18.65
CA PRO A 257 -20.29 -8.92 -18.57
C PRO A 257 -21.15 -8.51 -19.77
N GLY A 258 -22.36 -9.00 -19.86
CA GLY A 258 -23.31 -8.66 -20.92
C GLY A 258 -23.62 -7.16 -21.05
N SER A 259 -23.35 -6.33 -20.05
CA SER A 259 -23.43 -4.87 -20.11
C SER A 259 -22.37 -4.22 -21.00
N GLY A 260 -21.26 -4.93 -21.28
CA GLY A 260 -20.11 -4.41 -22.03
C GLY A 260 -19.14 -3.57 -21.20
N LEU A 261 -19.34 -3.41 -19.89
CA LEU A 261 -18.48 -2.58 -19.04
C LEU A 261 -17.38 -3.39 -18.38
N PRO A 262 -16.11 -2.89 -18.36
CA PRO A 262 -14.98 -3.63 -17.79
C PRO A 262 -15.06 -3.77 -16.28
N ILE A 263 -14.65 -4.96 -15.79
CA ILE A 263 -14.41 -5.24 -14.38
C ILE A 263 -12.99 -5.79 -14.27
N VAL A 264 -12.08 -5.04 -13.68
CA VAL A 264 -10.73 -5.51 -13.35
C VAL A 264 -10.77 -6.23 -12.01
N LEU A 265 -10.41 -7.50 -11.99
CA LEU A 265 -10.41 -8.30 -10.76
C LEU A 265 -9.13 -8.05 -9.96
N LEU A 266 -9.28 -7.89 -8.64
CA LEU A 266 -8.21 -7.58 -7.70
C LEU A 266 -7.89 -8.77 -6.77
N ASN A 267 -7.11 -8.56 -5.73
CA ASN A 267 -6.46 -9.60 -4.94
C ASN A 267 -7.41 -10.56 -4.22
N ASP A 268 -8.60 -10.08 -3.80
CA ASP A 268 -9.61 -10.90 -3.13
C ASP A 268 -10.66 -11.48 -4.10
N ALA A 269 -10.43 -11.35 -5.43
CA ALA A 269 -11.34 -11.86 -6.43
C ALA A 269 -11.56 -13.37 -6.31
N GLN A 270 -12.78 -13.80 -6.65
CA GLN A 270 -13.14 -15.21 -6.77
C GLN A 270 -12.18 -15.95 -7.70
N THR A 271 -12.11 -17.27 -7.55
CA THR A 271 -11.15 -18.11 -8.29
C THR A 271 -11.68 -18.62 -9.63
N ALA A 272 -12.99 -18.53 -9.86
CA ALA A 272 -13.66 -18.91 -11.10
C ALA A 272 -14.77 -17.91 -11.43
N GLY A 273 -15.09 -17.76 -12.72
CA GLY A 273 -16.16 -16.89 -13.19
C GLY A 273 -16.61 -17.21 -14.60
N GLY A 274 -17.82 -16.79 -14.94
CA GLY A 274 -18.51 -17.11 -16.20
C GLY A 274 -18.55 -15.97 -17.22
N TYR A 275 -17.81 -14.87 -17.00
CA TYR A 275 -17.72 -13.79 -17.99
C TYR A 275 -16.42 -13.91 -18.83
N PRO A 276 -16.47 -13.61 -20.13
CA PRO A 276 -15.30 -13.62 -20.97
C PRO A 276 -14.26 -12.58 -20.51
N LYS A 277 -13.00 -13.00 -20.52
CA LYS A 277 -11.83 -12.20 -20.14
C LYS A 277 -11.20 -11.61 -21.40
N ILE A 278 -11.40 -10.31 -21.64
CA ILE A 278 -10.84 -9.63 -22.83
C ILE A 278 -9.33 -9.47 -22.70
N ALA A 279 -8.82 -9.22 -21.49
CA ALA A 279 -7.40 -8.98 -21.24
C ALA A 279 -7.03 -9.33 -19.79
N THR A 280 -5.73 -9.30 -19.50
CA THR A 280 -5.19 -9.36 -18.15
C THR A 280 -4.24 -8.17 -17.95
N VAL A 281 -4.40 -7.45 -16.86
CA VAL A 281 -3.53 -6.32 -16.47
C VAL A 281 -2.11 -6.82 -16.23
N ALA A 282 -1.11 -6.12 -16.75
CA ALA A 282 0.30 -6.38 -16.45
C ALA A 282 0.53 -6.21 -14.93
N THR A 283 1.26 -7.13 -14.33
CA THR A 283 1.46 -7.16 -12.85
C THR A 283 1.98 -5.83 -12.29
N ALA A 284 2.83 -5.14 -13.06
CA ALA A 284 3.36 -3.82 -12.68
C ALA A 284 2.27 -2.73 -12.54
N ASP A 285 1.14 -2.87 -13.26
CA ASP A 285 0.06 -1.90 -13.28
C ASP A 285 -1.16 -2.35 -12.44
N LEU A 286 -1.12 -3.57 -11.90
CA LEU A 286 -2.23 -4.11 -11.09
C LEU A 286 -2.61 -3.23 -9.88
N PRO A 287 -1.69 -2.50 -9.24
CA PRO A 287 -2.04 -1.57 -8.17
C PRO A 287 -2.92 -0.39 -8.61
N LEU A 288 -2.82 0.06 -9.88
CA LEU A 288 -3.47 1.28 -10.36
C LEU A 288 -4.99 1.35 -10.05
N PRO A 289 -5.81 0.34 -10.43
CA PRO A 289 -7.25 0.40 -10.16
C PRO A 289 -7.59 0.36 -8.67
N GLY A 290 -6.74 -0.22 -7.84
CA GLY A 290 -6.95 -0.29 -6.39
C GLY A 290 -6.50 0.97 -5.64
N LEU A 291 -5.52 1.70 -6.18
CA LEU A 291 -4.94 2.90 -5.57
C LEU A 291 -5.70 4.18 -5.94
N GLN A 292 -6.29 4.24 -7.13
CA GLN A 292 -6.91 5.44 -7.66
C GLN A 292 -8.33 5.65 -7.12
N ARG A 293 -8.75 6.93 -7.05
CA ARG A 293 -10.08 7.30 -6.58
C ARG A 293 -11.14 7.13 -7.66
N ALA A 294 -12.40 6.94 -7.26
CA ALA A 294 -13.54 6.94 -8.18
C ALA A 294 -13.55 8.22 -9.02
N GLY A 295 -13.86 8.08 -10.31
CA GLY A 295 -13.79 9.15 -11.30
C GLY A 295 -12.44 9.28 -12.01
N SER A 296 -11.37 8.59 -11.56
CA SER A 296 -10.09 8.55 -12.28
C SER A 296 -10.27 7.93 -13.66
N CYS A 297 -9.67 8.57 -14.67
CA CYS A 297 -9.74 8.18 -16.07
C CYS A 297 -8.60 7.25 -16.44
N PHE A 298 -8.90 6.16 -17.14
CA PHE A 298 -7.93 5.17 -17.59
C PHE A 298 -8.13 4.78 -19.06
N ARG A 299 -7.02 4.37 -19.69
CA ARG A 299 -6.99 3.67 -20.99
C ARG A 299 -6.31 2.34 -20.85
N PHE A 300 -6.87 1.31 -21.46
CA PHE A 300 -6.23 0.00 -21.58
C PHE A 300 -5.33 -0.04 -22.80
N LYS A 301 -4.05 -0.31 -22.59
CA LYS A 301 -3.05 -0.41 -23.66
C LYS A 301 -2.61 -1.85 -23.81
N LEU A 302 -2.94 -2.48 -24.95
CA LEU A 302 -2.43 -3.81 -25.29
C LEU A 302 -0.91 -3.75 -25.44
N VAL A 303 -0.23 -4.66 -24.79
CA VAL A 303 1.24 -4.84 -24.84
C VAL A 303 1.59 -6.32 -25.06
N SER A 304 2.82 -6.59 -25.46
CA SER A 304 3.34 -7.94 -25.49
C SER A 304 3.58 -8.50 -24.08
N ILE A 305 3.72 -9.82 -23.97
CA ILE A 305 4.11 -10.47 -22.71
C ILE A 305 5.50 -9.99 -22.28
N ASP A 306 6.43 -9.84 -23.22
CA ASP A 306 7.78 -9.38 -22.95
C ASP A 306 7.78 -7.94 -22.39
N ASP A 307 6.95 -7.02 -22.94
CA ASP A 307 6.79 -5.68 -22.41
C ASP A 307 6.22 -5.69 -20.99
N ALA A 308 5.25 -6.58 -20.71
CA ALA A 308 4.68 -6.74 -19.37
C ALA A 308 5.71 -7.26 -18.36
N ILE A 309 6.58 -8.21 -18.77
CA ILE A 309 7.68 -8.72 -17.93
C ILE A 309 8.73 -7.62 -17.69
N ASN A 310 9.13 -6.89 -18.73
CA ASN A 310 10.08 -5.79 -18.61
C ASN A 310 9.57 -4.70 -17.64
N ALA A 311 8.26 -4.45 -17.63
CA ALA A 311 7.65 -3.50 -16.70
C ALA A 311 7.79 -3.94 -15.24
N ILE A 312 7.72 -5.23 -14.94
CA ILE A 312 7.97 -5.75 -13.58
C ILE A 312 9.43 -5.49 -13.17
N GLY A 313 10.38 -5.79 -14.07
CA GLY A 313 11.80 -5.53 -13.83
C GLY A 313 12.09 -4.05 -13.57
N HIS A 314 11.42 -3.15 -14.30
CA HIS A 314 11.54 -1.71 -14.08
C HIS A 314 11.01 -1.27 -12.71
N VAL A 315 9.83 -1.74 -12.29
CA VAL A 315 9.29 -1.47 -10.94
C VAL A 315 10.23 -1.96 -9.86
N GLN A 316 10.82 -3.15 -10.01
CA GLN A 316 11.78 -3.68 -9.04
C GLN A 316 13.03 -2.80 -8.93
N GLN A 317 13.57 -2.30 -10.05
CA GLN A 317 14.70 -1.37 -10.05
C GLN A 317 14.36 -0.05 -9.35
N LEU A 318 13.14 0.47 -9.55
CA LEU A 318 12.67 1.68 -8.85
C LEU A 318 12.58 1.47 -7.34
N ILE A 319 12.10 0.32 -6.88
CA ILE A 319 12.04 -0.04 -5.46
C ILE A 319 13.46 -0.08 -4.87
N GLU A 320 14.38 -0.81 -5.51
CA GLU A 320 15.78 -0.94 -5.06
C GLU A 320 16.48 0.42 -5.00
N HIS A 321 16.28 1.25 -6.03
CA HIS A 321 16.82 2.62 -6.06
C HIS A 321 16.24 3.46 -4.92
N THR A 322 14.93 3.43 -4.70
CA THR A 322 14.26 4.17 -3.62
C THR A 322 14.80 3.76 -2.26
N ILE A 323 14.95 2.46 -2.00
CA ILE A 323 15.49 1.95 -0.73
C ILE A 323 16.94 2.37 -0.53
N SER A 324 17.76 2.31 -1.58
CA SER A 324 19.18 2.72 -1.50
C SER A 324 19.37 4.23 -1.26
N ALA A 325 18.36 5.03 -1.59
CA ALA A 325 18.36 6.49 -1.45
C ALA A 325 17.71 6.98 -0.15
N PHE A 326 17.44 6.11 0.83
CA PHE A 326 16.88 6.52 2.12
C PHE A 326 17.77 7.54 2.82
N THR A 327 17.16 8.60 3.33
CA THR A 327 17.85 9.67 4.05
C THR A 327 17.45 9.71 5.52
N PRO A 328 18.39 9.88 6.47
CA PRO A 328 18.03 10.05 7.88
C PRO A 328 17.07 11.22 8.08
N CYS A 329 16.02 10.98 8.85
CA CYS A 329 15.18 12.06 9.35
C CYS A 329 15.92 12.74 10.48
N VAL A 330 16.56 13.88 10.20
CA VAL A 330 17.05 14.75 11.26
C VAL A 330 15.80 15.26 11.98
N GLN A 331 15.60 14.86 13.23
CA GLN A 331 14.63 15.54 14.10
C GLN A 331 15.18 16.96 14.33
N THR A 332 14.75 17.89 13.50
CA THR A 332 14.94 19.31 13.75
C THR A 332 13.83 19.79 14.68
N ASP A 333 13.74 19.22 15.87
CA ASP A 333 13.14 19.92 17.01
C ASP A 333 14.16 20.97 17.50
N LEU A 334 14.50 21.87 16.61
CA LEU A 334 15.05 23.17 16.98
C LEU A 334 13.87 23.99 17.49
N ASP A 335 13.42 23.69 18.73
CA ASP A 335 12.54 24.63 19.40
C ASP A 335 13.34 25.95 19.67
N SER A 336 12.63 27.06 19.70
CA SER A 336 13.25 28.36 19.90
C SER A 336 14.06 28.45 21.20
N GLU A 337 13.75 27.60 22.16
CA GLU A 337 14.41 27.55 23.47
C GLU A 337 15.71 26.76 23.42
N THR A 338 15.77 25.68 22.64
CA THR A 338 17.01 24.93 22.36
C THR A 338 17.95 25.76 21.49
N LEU A 339 17.44 26.47 20.46
CA LEU A 339 18.24 27.41 19.67
C LEU A 339 18.85 28.54 20.50
N LEU A 340 18.11 29.08 21.46
CA LEU A 340 18.60 30.13 22.36
C LEU A 340 19.65 29.63 23.37
N LYS A 341 19.61 28.33 23.73
CA LYS A 341 20.58 27.71 24.67
C LYS A 341 21.81 27.15 24.00
N THR A 342 21.74 26.90 22.68
CA THR A 342 22.87 26.34 21.91
C THR A 342 23.69 27.49 21.32
N ASN A 343 24.95 27.62 21.74
CA ASN A 343 25.87 28.55 21.13
C ASN A 343 26.22 28.05 19.71
N LEU A 344 25.55 28.58 18.69
CA LEU A 344 25.72 28.17 17.27
C LEU A 344 26.96 28.82 16.60
N ILE A 345 27.65 29.70 17.31
CA ILE A 345 28.83 30.42 16.77
C ILE A 345 29.96 30.23 17.78
N ASP A 346 30.86 29.29 17.47
CA ASP A 346 32.09 29.13 18.25
C ASP A 346 33.02 30.30 17.98
N GLY A 347 33.38 31.08 19.00
CA GLY A 347 34.36 32.16 18.90
C GLY A 347 33.83 33.59 18.77
N VAL A 348 32.55 33.88 19.05
CA VAL A 348 32.11 35.25 19.23
C VAL A 348 32.45 35.71 20.65
N THR A 349 33.52 36.53 20.78
CA THR A 349 33.77 37.30 21.98
C THR A 349 32.94 38.58 21.94
N ASP A 350 32.38 39.00 23.06
CA ASP A 350 31.54 40.19 23.21
C ASP A 350 32.29 41.53 23.07
N GLY A 351 33.58 41.49 22.73
CA GLY A 351 34.40 42.69 22.53
C GLY A 351 34.64 43.53 23.77
N LEU A 352 34.32 43.01 24.97
CA LEU A 352 34.46 43.74 26.23
C LEU A 352 35.63 43.25 27.11
N ASP A 353 36.44 42.31 26.64
CA ASP A 353 37.69 41.93 27.32
C ASP A 353 38.81 42.93 27.02
N GLU A 354 38.75 44.07 27.67
CA GLU A 354 39.90 44.92 27.91
C GLU A 354 40.77 44.38 29.06
N SER A 355 41.52 43.30 28.85
CA SER A 355 42.61 42.93 29.76
C SER A 355 43.68 42.10 29.07
N ALA A 356 44.52 42.79 28.31
CA ALA A 356 45.89 42.38 28.03
C ALA A 356 46.71 43.60 27.67
N SER A 357 47.06 44.35 28.65
CA SER A 357 48.25 45.21 28.66
C SER A 357 49.09 44.74 29.85
N ASP A 358 50.12 43.97 29.53
CA ASP A 358 51.54 44.12 29.89
C ASP A 358 52.34 42.92 29.42
#